data_6b186d5fa5a692eddcb073c65b4d02e9
#
_entry.id   6b186d5fa5a692eddcb073c65b4d02e9
#
_cell.length_a   1.000
_cell.length_b   1.000
_cell.length_c   1.000
_cell.angle_alpha   90.00
_cell.angle_beta   90.00
_cell.angle_gamma   90.00
#
_symmetry.space_group_name_H-M   'P 1'
#
loop_
_entity.id
_entity.type
_entity.pdbx_description
1 polymer ?
#
loop_
_entity_poly.entity_id
_entity_poly.type
_entity_poly.pdbx_seq_one_letter_code
_entity_poly.pdbx_strand_id
1 'polypeptide(L)'
;MDPGHDQWPLAALEALWLMSVRGRIRFFHKNEVKIVRAISAFVLTAAAILAAALPASASVDAAVALQSQARLEARGAAVVVPVRVMCQNGATGSLWVQVTQNVRGDLATGDKYTANVPCSGDHHRIDVTVVSRTKAFRPGVAFTSAALNVYLPPDSSSIVENDREMMLVR
;
A
#
# COMPACT_ATOMS: atom_id res chain seq x y z
N MET A 1 16.56 32.23 13.54
CA MET A 1 16.87 30.84 13.91
C MET A 1 16.41 29.98 12.77
N ASP A 2 17.33 29.58 11.91
CA ASP A 2 17.11 28.94 10.63
C ASP A 2 17.40 27.42 10.79
N PRO A 3 16.45 26.49 10.54
CA PRO A 3 16.73 25.06 10.57
C PRO A 3 17.21 24.61 9.18
N GLY A 4 18.52 24.30 9.10
CA GLY A 4 19.20 23.83 7.92
C GLY A 4 18.60 22.56 7.34
N HIS A 5 18.31 22.61 6.05
CA HIS A 5 17.97 21.47 5.20
C HIS A 5 19.22 20.65 4.89
N ASP A 6 19.40 19.54 5.59
CA ASP A 6 20.36 18.51 5.18
C ASP A 6 19.76 17.64 4.06
N GLN A 7 19.98 18.07 2.83
CA GLN A 7 19.74 17.23 1.63
C GLN A 7 20.95 16.31 1.45
N TRP A 8 20.78 15.02 1.67
CA TRP A 8 21.74 13.98 1.30
C TRP A 8 21.62 13.67 -0.20
N PRO A 9 22.70 13.74 -0.97
CA PRO A 9 22.67 13.39 -2.39
C PRO A 9 22.72 11.87 -2.58
N LEU A 10 21.61 11.27 -3.01
CA LEU A 10 21.48 9.86 -3.41
C LEU A 10 22.22 9.50 -4.73
N ALA A 11 23.04 10.39 -5.26
CA ALA A 11 23.70 10.19 -6.57
C ALA A 11 25.09 9.50 -6.50
N ALA A 12 25.58 9.09 -5.33
CA ALA A 12 26.95 8.59 -5.18
C ALA A 12 27.11 7.06 -5.21
N LEU A 13 26.05 6.26 -5.29
CA LEU A 13 26.14 4.79 -5.19
C LEU A 13 26.08 4.03 -6.54
N GLU A 14 25.77 4.68 -7.64
CA GLU A 14 25.71 3.99 -8.94
C GLU A 14 27.03 3.96 -9.75
N ALA A 15 28.05 4.70 -9.34
CA ALA A 15 29.29 4.82 -10.12
C ALA A 15 30.35 3.73 -9.82
N LEU A 16 30.18 2.89 -8.82
CA LEU A 16 31.20 1.91 -8.39
C LEU A 16 31.05 0.50 -8.97
N TRP A 17 29.96 0.21 -9.70
CA TRP A 17 29.69 -1.14 -10.21
C TRP A 17 30.15 -1.39 -11.66
N LEU A 18 30.56 -0.38 -12.40
CA LEU A 18 30.91 -0.49 -13.83
C LEU A 18 32.42 -0.54 -14.15
N MET A 19 33.31 -0.50 -13.16
CA MET A 19 34.76 -0.45 -13.41
C MET A 19 35.55 -1.74 -13.11
N SER A 20 34.93 -2.86 -12.76
CA SER A 20 35.69 -4.07 -12.38
C SER A 20 35.69 -5.22 -13.40
N VAL A 21 35.21 -5.05 -14.63
CA VAL A 21 35.18 -6.16 -15.63
C VAL A 21 35.96 -5.84 -16.92
N ARG A 22 36.87 -4.89 -16.92
CA ARG A 22 37.80 -4.70 -18.08
C ARG A 22 39.25 -4.87 -17.66
N GLY A 23 39.73 -6.12 -17.61
CA GLY A 23 41.15 -6.35 -17.40
C GLY A 23 41.60 -7.80 -17.61
N ARG A 24 42.10 -8.09 -18.78
CA ARG A 24 43.06 -9.18 -19.06
C ARG A 24 42.51 -10.58 -19.32
N ILE A 25 42.04 -10.81 -20.54
CA ILE A 25 42.20 -12.14 -21.14
C ILE A 25 43.45 -12.11 -22.01
N ARG A 26 44.58 -12.64 -21.51
CA ARG A 26 45.73 -13.00 -22.33
C ARG A 26 45.86 -14.53 -22.33
N PHE A 27 45.74 -15.07 -23.51
CA PHE A 27 46.31 -16.30 -24.00
C PHE A 27 46.84 -17.33 -22.97
N PHE A 28 46.12 -18.43 -22.82
CA PHE A 28 46.71 -19.68 -22.35
C PHE A 28 46.26 -20.85 -23.22
N HIS A 29 47.22 -21.76 -23.43
CA HIS A 29 47.31 -22.89 -24.32
C HIS A 29 46.12 -23.88 -24.37
N LYS A 30 46.01 -24.55 -25.50
CA LYS A 30 44.98 -25.47 -26.02
C LYS A 30 44.57 -26.68 -25.12
N ASN A 31 45.17 -26.92 -23.99
CA ASN A 31 44.88 -28.07 -23.13
C ASN A 31 44.07 -27.79 -21.87
N GLU A 32 43.79 -26.54 -21.54
CA GLU A 32 43.02 -26.14 -20.32
C GLU A 32 41.51 -25.99 -20.51
N VAL A 33 41.04 -26.09 -21.78
CA VAL A 33 39.63 -25.81 -22.12
C VAL A 33 38.65 -26.82 -21.50
N LYS A 34 39.12 -28.06 -21.20
CA LYS A 34 38.24 -29.11 -20.63
C LYS A 34 37.98 -28.91 -19.13
N ILE A 35 38.96 -28.43 -18.38
CA ILE A 35 38.81 -28.20 -16.93
C ILE A 35 37.97 -26.94 -16.65
N VAL A 36 38.17 -25.86 -17.42
CA VAL A 36 37.42 -24.61 -17.27
C VAL A 36 35.94 -24.81 -17.57
N ARG A 37 35.58 -25.69 -18.54
CA ARG A 37 34.14 -25.98 -18.81
C ARG A 37 33.45 -26.74 -17.68
N ALA A 38 34.17 -27.62 -16.97
CA ALA A 38 33.61 -28.36 -15.84
C ALA A 38 33.38 -27.44 -14.61
N ILE A 39 34.28 -26.49 -14.35
CA ILE A 39 34.16 -25.55 -13.24
C ILE A 39 33.06 -24.53 -13.52
N SER A 40 32.91 -24.04 -14.77
CA SER A 40 31.84 -23.09 -15.15
C SER A 40 30.44 -23.66 -15.00
N ALA A 41 30.27 -24.98 -15.29
CA ALA A 41 28.97 -25.64 -15.11
C ALA A 41 28.59 -25.77 -13.62
N PHE A 42 29.58 -25.97 -12.74
CA PHE A 42 29.32 -26.14 -11.31
C PHE A 42 28.98 -24.82 -10.61
N VAL A 43 29.58 -23.71 -11.02
CA VAL A 43 29.30 -22.38 -10.46
C VAL A 43 27.92 -21.89 -10.88
N LEU A 44 27.48 -22.17 -12.11
CA LEU A 44 26.13 -21.78 -12.58
C LEU A 44 25.02 -22.56 -11.87
N THR A 45 25.22 -23.84 -11.53
CA THR A 45 24.20 -24.60 -10.78
C THR A 45 24.11 -24.18 -9.32
N ALA A 46 25.20 -23.79 -8.67
CA ALA A 46 25.18 -23.29 -7.31
C ALA A 46 24.45 -21.90 -7.19
N ALA A 47 24.63 -21.03 -8.18
CA ALA A 47 23.94 -19.73 -8.21
C ALA A 47 22.42 -19.86 -8.42
N ALA A 48 21.97 -20.87 -9.19
CA ALA A 48 20.53 -21.09 -9.40
C ALA A 48 19.81 -21.61 -8.15
N ILE A 49 20.49 -22.35 -7.27
CA ILE A 49 19.89 -22.88 -6.03
C ILE A 49 19.75 -21.76 -4.96
N LEU A 50 20.65 -20.78 -4.93
CA LEU A 50 20.55 -19.66 -3.99
C LEU A 50 19.43 -18.66 -4.36
N ALA A 51 19.06 -18.55 -5.63
CA ALA A 51 17.97 -17.67 -6.07
C ALA A 51 16.57 -18.19 -5.71
N ALA A 52 16.42 -19.49 -5.40
CA ALA A 52 15.12 -20.09 -5.06
C ALA A 52 14.72 -19.94 -3.58
N ALA A 53 15.59 -19.39 -2.73
CA ALA A 53 15.37 -19.31 -1.28
C ALA A 53 14.96 -17.89 -0.80
N LEU A 54 14.38 -17.05 -1.67
CA LEU A 54 13.76 -15.82 -1.19
C LEU A 54 12.51 -16.21 -0.40
N PRO A 55 12.42 -15.82 0.89
CA PRO A 55 11.21 -16.07 1.65
C PRO A 55 10.05 -15.38 0.92
N ALA A 56 9.04 -16.14 0.54
CA ALA A 56 7.79 -15.58 0.08
C ALA A 56 7.23 -14.74 1.24
N SER A 57 7.25 -13.42 1.11
CA SER A 57 6.59 -12.55 2.07
C SER A 57 5.12 -12.92 2.05
N ALA A 58 4.62 -13.48 3.15
CA ALA A 58 3.20 -13.77 3.30
C ALA A 58 2.46 -12.42 3.28
N SER A 59 1.82 -12.11 2.15
CA SER A 59 0.94 -10.95 2.05
C SER A 59 -0.35 -11.26 2.80
N VAL A 60 -0.78 -10.34 3.66
CA VAL A 60 -2.10 -10.45 4.30
C VAL A 60 -3.16 -10.10 3.26
N ASP A 61 -4.08 -11.04 3.00
CA ASP A 61 -5.18 -10.77 2.08
C ASP A 61 -6.15 -9.78 2.71
N ALA A 62 -6.25 -8.61 2.09
CA ALA A 62 -7.15 -7.54 2.51
C ALA A 62 -7.65 -6.73 1.33
N ALA A 63 -8.87 -6.24 1.42
CA ALA A 63 -9.47 -5.36 0.42
C ALA A 63 -10.40 -4.34 1.08
N VAL A 64 -10.43 -3.12 0.52
CA VAL A 64 -11.38 -2.07 0.88
C VAL A 64 -11.96 -1.47 -0.41
N ALA A 65 -13.27 -1.24 -0.43
CA ALA A 65 -13.94 -0.63 -1.57
C ALA A 65 -15.05 0.31 -1.11
N LEU A 66 -14.95 1.57 -1.52
CA LEU A 66 -16.00 2.58 -1.34
C LEU A 66 -17.13 2.37 -2.35
N GLN A 67 -18.37 2.58 -1.92
CA GLN A 67 -19.53 2.61 -2.83
C GLN A 67 -19.59 3.96 -3.57
N SER A 68 -20.38 4.03 -4.65
CA SER A 68 -20.50 5.27 -5.44
C SER A 68 -21.41 6.33 -4.82
N GLN A 69 -22.19 5.98 -3.80
CA GLN A 69 -23.15 6.86 -3.14
C GLN A 69 -23.03 6.75 -1.62
N ALA A 70 -23.22 7.88 -0.95
CA ALA A 70 -23.35 7.98 0.49
C ALA A 70 -24.56 8.83 0.87
N ARG A 71 -25.16 8.55 2.02
CA ARG A 71 -26.38 9.20 2.49
C ARG A 71 -26.09 10.31 3.47
N LEU A 72 -26.64 11.49 3.23
CA LEU A 72 -26.59 12.60 4.17
C LEU A 72 -27.56 12.39 5.32
N GLU A 73 -27.09 12.68 6.53
CA GLU A 73 -27.89 12.68 7.74
C GLU A 73 -27.83 14.01 8.45
N ALA A 74 -28.78 14.26 9.37
CA ALA A 74 -28.82 15.45 10.21
C ALA A 74 -28.62 16.75 9.41
N ARG A 75 -29.28 16.89 8.25
CA ARG A 75 -29.17 18.06 7.34
C ARG A 75 -27.74 18.33 6.85
N GLY A 76 -26.90 17.28 6.75
CA GLY A 76 -25.51 17.35 6.30
C GLY A 76 -24.50 17.50 7.43
N ALA A 77 -24.92 17.47 8.70
CA ALA A 77 -23.97 17.39 9.82
C ALA A 77 -23.22 16.05 9.86
N ALA A 78 -23.77 15.02 9.22
CA ALA A 78 -23.12 13.73 9.06
C ALA A 78 -23.40 13.14 7.67
N VAL A 79 -22.55 12.20 7.27
CA VAL A 79 -22.72 11.36 6.07
C VAL A 79 -22.46 9.92 6.42
N VAL A 80 -23.34 9.02 5.98
CA VAL A 80 -23.17 7.57 6.10
C VAL A 80 -22.52 7.05 4.83
N VAL A 81 -21.29 6.60 4.95
CA VAL A 81 -20.46 6.08 3.87
C VAL A 81 -20.49 4.55 3.91
N PRO A 82 -21.08 3.88 2.91
CA PRO A 82 -21.04 2.43 2.83
C PRO A 82 -19.68 1.97 2.28
N VAL A 83 -18.97 1.15 3.04
CA VAL A 83 -17.66 0.58 2.71
C VAL A 83 -17.78 -0.93 2.67
N ARG A 84 -17.22 -1.56 1.65
CA ARG A 84 -16.98 -3.01 1.64
C ARG A 84 -15.56 -3.27 2.10
N VAL A 85 -15.40 -4.17 3.05
CA VAL A 85 -14.10 -4.60 3.57
C VAL A 85 -14.00 -6.12 3.49
N MET A 86 -12.80 -6.61 3.28
CA MET A 86 -12.42 -8.00 3.40
C MET A 86 -11.06 -8.05 4.05
N CYS A 87 -10.86 -8.93 5.01
CA CYS A 87 -9.58 -9.22 5.60
C CYS A 87 -9.52 -10.69 6.03
N GLN A 88 -8.31 -11.25 5.97
CA GLN A 88 -8.04 -12.65 6.25
C GLN A 88 -8.55 -13.06 7.64
N ASN A 89 -9.10 -14.27 7.76
CA ASN A 89 -9.55 -14.81 9.01
C ASN A 89 -8.42 -14.86 10.06
N GLY A 90 -8.73 -14.48 11.29
CA GLY A 90 -7.77 -14.42 12.41
C GLY A 90 -6.98 -13.09 12.47
N ALA A 91 -7.13 -12.22 11.49
CA ALA A 91 -6.57 -10.88 11.55
C ALA A 91 -7.42 -9.92 12.40
N THR A 92 -6.81 -8.83 12.83
CA THR A 92 -7.49 -7.66 13.40
C THR A 92 -7.48 -6.52 12.40
N GLY A 93 -8.66 -5.96 12.13
CA GLY A 93 -8.82 -4.85 11.19
C GLY A 93 -9.22 -3.55 11.86
N SER A 94 -8.78 -2.43 11.31
CA SER A 94 -9.29 -1.10 11.63
C SER A 94 -9.47 -0.29 10.35
N LEU A 95 -10.56 0.49 10.29
CA LEU A 95 -10.95 1.25 9.12
C LEU A 95 -10.95 2.75 9.45
N TRP A 96 -10.28 3.55 8.64
CA TRP A 96 -10.36 4.99 8.66
C TRP A 96 -11.03 5.49 7.39
N VAL A 97 -11.99 6.38 7.52
CA VAL A 97 -12.72 6.98 6.39
C VAL A 97 -12.71 8.49 6.52
N GLN A 98 -12.36 9.17 5.44
CA GLN A 98 -12.37 10.63 5.34
C GLN A 98 -13.28 11.05 4.18
N VAL A 99 -14.03 12.13 4.38
CA VAL A 99 -14.86 12.75 3.35
C VAL A 99 -14.50 14.23 3.24
N THR A 100 -14.31 14.70 2.01
CA THR A 100 -14.01 16.10 1.70
C THR A 100 -14.91 16.56 0.57
N GLN A 101 -15.57 17.70 0.74
CA GLN A 101 -16.46 18.29 -0.25
C GLN A 101 -16.24 19.80 -0.37
N ASN A 102 -16.19 20.31 -1.59
CA ASN A 102 -16.25 21.75 -1.82
C ASN A 102 -17.71 22.22 -1.74
N VAL A 103 -18.02 23.06 -0.78
CA VAL A 103 -19.37 23.63 -0.58
C VAL A 103 -19.28 25.13 -0.77
N ARG A 104 -19.55 25.61 -1.98
CA ARG A 104 -19.53 27.05 -2.33
C ARG A 104 -18.19 27.75 -2.07
N GLY A 105 -17.08 27.08 -2.40
CA GLY A 105 -15.73 27.62 -2.22
C GLY A 105 -15.07 27.28 -0.88
N ASP A 106 -15.83 26.75 0.10
CA ASP A 106 -15.29 26.29 1.37
C ASP A 106 -15.22 24.76 1.44
N LEU A 107 -14.29 24.21 2.19
CA LEU A 107 -14.17 22.78 2.39
C LEU A 107 -15.00 22.30 3.58
N ALA A 108 -15.95 21.40 3.30
CA ALA A 108 -16.57 20.55 4.30
C ALA A 108 -15.73 19.29 4.45
N THR A 109 -15.25 19.00 5.66
CA THR A 109 -14.41 17.84 5.93
C THR A 109 -14.92 17.07 7.13
N GLY A 110 -14.71 15.77 7.14
CA GLY A 110 -14.98 14.91 8.28
C GLY A 110 -14.22 13.62 8.15
N ASP A 111 -13.96 12.95 9.25
CA ASP A 111 -13.34 11.65 9.27
C ASP A 111 -13.89 10.78 10.42
N LYS A 112 -13.72 9.49 10.28
CA LYS A 112 -14.11 8.50 11.28
C LYS A 112 -13.13 7.33 11.28
N TYR A 113 -12.66 6.98 12.47
CA TYR A 113 -11.95 5.76 12.75
C TYR A 113 -12.90 4.72 13.34
N THR A 114 -12.83 3.48 12.85
CA THR A 114 -13.60 2.33 13.32
C THR A 114 -12.61 1.21 13.66
N ALA A 115 -12.53 0.85 14.93
CA ALA A 115 -11.77 -0.31 15.38
C ALA A 115 -12.58 -1.60 15.21
N ASN A 116 -11.89 -2.74 15.27
CA ASN A 116 -12.50 -4.08 15.28
C ASN A 116 -13.40 -4.35 14.06
N VAL A 117 -12.86 -4.07 12.87
CA VAL A 117 -13.49 -4.48 11.62
C VAL A 117 -13.55 -6.02 11.58
N PRO A 118 -14.69 -6.64 11.23
CA PRO A 118 -14.80 -8.10 11.16
C PRO A 118 -13.90 -8.66 10.04
N CYS A 119 -12.95 -9.54 10.44
CA CYS A 119 -12.03 -10.26 9.56
C CYS A 119 -12.35 -11.74 9.59
N SER A 120 -13.10 -12.24 8.60
CA SER A 120 -13.51 -13.63 8.48
C SER A 120 -13.04 -14.30 7.17
N GLY A 121 -12.34 -13.56 6.32
CA GLY A 121 -12.05 -13.97 4.95
C GLY A 121 -13.16 -13.58 3.95
N ASP A 122 -14.34 -13.19 4.43
CA ASP A 122 -15.46 -12.80 3.60
C ASP A 122 -15.57 -11.27 3.44
N HIS A 123 -16.34 -10.85 2.44
CA HIS A 123 -16.68 -9.45 2.25
C HIS A 123 -17.79 -9.01 3.20
N HIS A 124 -17.51 -8.00 4.01
CA HIS A 124 -18.47 -7.35 4.88
C HIS A 124 -18.80 -5.94 4.40
N ARG A 125 -20.06 -5.54 4.52
CA ARG A 125 -20.48 -4.16 4.35
C ARG A 125 -20.53 -3.48 5.72
N ILE A 126 -19.89 -2.31 5.82
CA ILE A 126 -19.87 -1.47 7.02
C ILE A 126 -20.39 -0.09 6.62
N ASP A 127 -21.39 0.40 7.31
CA ASP A 127 -21.89 1.76 7.14
C ASP A 127 -21.19 2.67 8.17
N VAL A 128 -20.30 3.54 7.69
CA VAL A 128 -19.47 4.43 8.53
C VAL A 128 -20.10 5.81 8.60
N THR A 129 -20.51 6.26 9.78
CA THR A 129 -21.03 7.61 9.99
C THR A 129 -19.91 8.60 10.23
N VAL A 130 -19.64 9.45 9.25
CA VAL A 130 -18.64 10.51 9.28
C VAL A 130 -19.30 11.82 9.65
N VAL A 131 -18.93 12.40 10.80
CA VAL A 131 -19.45 13.68 11.27
C VAL A 131 -18.62 14.82 10.67
N SER A 132 -19.31 15.85 10.19
CA SER A 132 -18.63 17.04 9.67
C SER A 132 -17.90 17.79 10.79
N ARG A 133 -16.65 18.18 10.53
CA ARG A 133 -15.80 18.94 11.47
C ARG A 133 -15.80 20.44 11.18
N THR A 134 -16.00 20.83 9.93
CA THR A 134 -15.85 22.22 9.51
C THR A 134 -17.18 22.82 9.07
N LYS A 135 -17.82 22.27 8.07
CA LYS A 135 -19.03 22.77 7.44
C LYS A 135 -19.96 21.62 7.07
N ALA A 136 -21.27 21.80 7.18
CA ALA A 136 -22.23 20.76 6.81
C ALA A 136 -22.08 20.36 5.34
N PHE A 137 -22.04 19.05 5.09
CA PHE A 137 -22.08 18.46 3.75
C PHE A 137 -23.37 18.81 3.01
N ARG A 138 -23.34 18.77 1.70
CA ARG A 138 -24.48 19.06 0.83
C ARG A 138 -24.68 17.93 -0.19
N PRO A 139 -25.89 17.75 -0.74
CA PRO A 139 -26.06 16.88 -1.90
C PRO A 139 -25.13 17.30 -3.04
N GLY A 140 -24.48 16.32 -3.68
CA GLY A 140 -23.52 16.53 -4.76
C GLY A 140 -22.28 15.68 -4.61
N VAL A 141 -21.27 15.98 -5.43
CA VAL A 141 -20.01 15.21 -5.46
C VAL A 141 -19.14 15.56 -4.26
N ALA A 142 -18.56 14.54 -3.64
CA ALA A 142 -17.53 14.63 -2.61
C ALA A 142 -16.37 13.66 -2.95
N PHE A 143 -15.18 13.97 -2.50
CA PHE A 143 -14.05 13.07 -2.53
C PHE A 143 -14.00 12.29 -1.22
N THR A 144 -13.87 10.97 -1.30
CA THR A 144 -13.84 10.09 -0.13
C THR A 144 -12.65 9.18 -0.22
N SER A 145 -11.90 9.05 0.88
CA SER A 145 -10.85 8.07 1.03
C SER A 145 -11.12 7.11 2.19
N ALA A 146 -10.73 5.86 2.01
CA ALA A 146 -10.83 4.82 3.02
C ALA A 146 -9.50 4.05 3.10
N ALA A 147 -8.99 3.86 4.33
CA ALA A 147 -7.80 3.07 4.60
C ALA A 147 -8.16 1.94 5.59
N LEU A 148 -7.95 0.69 5.15
CA LEU A 148 -8.11 -0.50 5.96
C LEU A 148 -6.72 -0.96 6.41
N ASN A 149 -6.47 -0.88 7.72
CA ASN A 149 -5.26 -1.43 8.35
C ASN A 149 -5.59 -2.81 8.89
N VAL A 150 -4.83 -3.81 8.49
CA VAL A 150 -5.01 -5.20 8.90
C VAL A 150 -3.72 -5.70 9.54
N TYR A 151 -3.84 -6.33 10.69
CA TYR A 151 -2.74 -6.97 11.40
C TYR A 151 -3.06 -8.45 11.62
N LEU A 152 -2.16 -9.31 11.19
CA LEU A 152 -2.21 -10.76 11.39
C LEU A 152 -1.01 -11.19 12.25
N PRO A 153 -1.22 -11.65 13.49
CA PRO A 153 -0.13 -12.15 14.34
C PRO A 153 0.61 -13.35 13.70
N PRO A 154 1.92 -13.54 13.96
CA PRO A 154 2.71 -12.70 14.87
C PRO A 154 3.24 -11.41 14.27
N ASP A 155 3.51 -11.32 12.93
CA ASP A 155 4.33 -10.22 12.40
C ASP A 155 3.88 -9.69 11.04
N SER A 156 2.69 -10.03 10.57
CA SER A 156 2.21 -9.58 9.26
C SER A 156 1.22 -8.44 9.41
N SER A 157 1.43 -7.34 8.67
CA SER A 157 0.50 -6.23 8.58
C SER A 157 0.34 -5.77 7.13
N SER A 158 -0.83 -5.23 6.82
CA SER A 158 -1.14 -4.68 5.51
C SER A 158 -1.99 -3.42 5.66
N ILE A 159 -1.77 -2.44 4.78
CA ILE A 159 -2.63 -1.28 4.63
C ILE A 159 -3.14 -1.29 3.19
N VAL A 160 -4.47 -1.23 3.06
CA VAL A 160 -5.14 -1.17 1.75
C VAL A 160 -5.95 0.12 1.71
N GLU A 161 -5.77 0.88 0.64
CA GLU A 161 -6.42 2.18 0.47
C GLU A 161 -7.32 2.18 -0.77
N ASN A 162 -8.40 2.94 -0.70
CA ASN A 162 -9.31 3.17 -1.83
C ASN A 162 -9.84 4.60 -1.76
N ASP A 163 -9.60 5.33 -2.83
CA ASP A 163 -10.04 6.72 -2.99
C ASP A 163 -10.97 6.84 -4.18
N ARG A 164 -12.05 7.59 -4.01
CA ARG A 164 -12.95 7.85 -5.12
C ARG A 164 -13.84 9.07 -4.93
N GLU A 165 -14.34 9.56 -6.05
CA GLU A 165 -15.49 10.47 -6.04
C GLU A 165 -16.77 9.72 -5.69
N MET A 166 -17.59 10.33 -4.85
CA MET A 166 -18.81 9.77 -4.30
C MET A 166 -19.95 10.78 -4.39
N MET A 167 -21.14 10.34 -4.74
CA MET A 167 -22.33 11.18 -4.75
C MET A 167 -22.98 11.17 -3.37
N LEU A 168 -23.07 12.34 -2.73
CA LEU A 168 -23.83 12.52 -1.50
C LEU A 168 -25.31 12.74 -1.84
N VAL A 169 -26.18 11.87 -1.34
CA VAL A 169 -27.65 11.92 -1.55
C VAL A 169 -28.39 12.08 -0.23
N ARG A 170 -29.67 12.53 -0.28
CA ARG A 170 -30.54 12.63 0.90
C ARG A 170 -31.21 11.30 1.19
#